data_e5ee2336447b410d9764f4e4a80d2328
#
_entry.id   e5ee2336447b410d9764f4e4a80d2328
#
_cell.length_a   1.000
_cell.length_b   1.000
_cell.length_c   1.000
_cell.angle_alpha   90.00
_cell.angle_beta   90.00
_cell.angle_gamma   90.00
#
_symmetry.space_group_name_H-M   'P 1'
#
loop_
_entity.id
_entity.type
_entity.pdbx_description
1 polymer ?
#
loop_
_entity_poly.entity_id
_entity_poly.type
_entity_poly.pdbx_seq_one_letter_code
_entity_poly.pdbx_strand_id
1 'polypeptide(L)'
;MEDRVEALNIGLGSKHSTLLFTNTQDTVNHVAVDGEKDTTEVSVQTLDGILKSCTCPLLIKIDVEGFETEVLLGGKNTLNNPDLKAVIIELNGSGARYGYKDADIHAMFITAGFRPYAYEPFTRQLTELNAYSDESNTIYIRDVDFVKNRIRVSDAFKVLGLEI
;
A
#
# COMPACT_ATOMS: atom_id res chain seq x y z
N MET A 1 -9.59 15.94 -15.00
CA MET A 1 -9.01 14.89 -14.11
C MET A 1 -7.48 14.86 -14.18
N GLU A 2 -6.89 15.20 -15.32
CA GLU A 2 -5.43 15.21 -15.56
C GLU A 2 -4.63 16.07 -14.57
N ASP A 3 -5.17 17.19 -14.11
CA ASP A 3 -4.49 18.10 -13.16
C ASP A 3 -4.46 17.60 -11.70
N ARG A 4 -4.96 16.40 -11.41
CA ARG A 4 -5.05 15.83 -10.04
C ARG A 4 -4.22 14.57 -9.85
N VAL A 5 -3.57 14.06 -10.88
CA VAL A 5 -2.80 12.83 -10.84
C VAL A 5 -1.40 13.09 -11.39
N GLU A 6 -0.39 12.78 -10.59
CA GLU A 6 1.00 12.73 -11.02
C GLU A 6 1.42 11.26 -11.10
N ALA A 7 1.84 10.81 -12.28
CA ALA A 7 2.34 9.46 -12.52
C ALA A 7 3.88 9.49 -12.59
N LEU A 8 4.53 8.71 -11.73
CA LEU A 8 5.98 8.58 -11.69
C LEU A 8 6.38 7.20 -12.23
N ASN A 9 7.23 7.17 -13.26
CA ASN A 9 7.75 5.91 -13.81
C ASN A 9 8.96 5.43 -13.00
N ILE A 10 8.71 4.99 -11.76
CA ILE A 10 9.71 4.52 -10.81
C ILE A 10 9.15 3.34 -10.02
N GLY A 11 10.06 2.52 -9.47
CA GLY A 11 9.74 1.56 -8.39
C GLY A 11 9.95 2.18 -7.01
N LEU A 12 9.33 1.59 -6.00
CA LEU A 12 9.57 1.93 -4.59
C LEU A 12 10.32 0.80 -3.89
N GLY A 13 11.27 1.15 -3.02
CA GLY A 13 12.04 0.20 -2.23
C GLY A 13 12.73 0.85 -1.04
N SER A 14 13.55 0.09 -0.33
CA SER A 14 14.23 0.53 0.90
C SER A 14 15.37 1.53 0.66
N LYS A 15 15.88 1.60 -0.57
CA LYS A 15 17.00 2.47 -0.96
C LYS A 15 16.94 2.84 -2.44
N HIS A 16 17.65 3.88 -2.83
CA HIS A 16 17.86 4.21 -4.24
C HIS A 16 18.68 3.10 -4.93
N SER A 17 18.15 2.57 -6.03
CA SER A 17 18.76 1.49 -6.79
C SER A 17 18.16 1.40 -8.19
N THR A 18 18.65 0.47 -8.99
CA THR A 18 17.99 -0.03 -10.20
C THR A 18 17.69 -1.50 -9.99
N LEU A 19 16.47 -1.93 -10.23
CA LEU A 19 16.03 -3.31 -10.14
C LEU A 19 15.46 -3.78 -11.47
N LEU A 20 15.50 -5.09 -11.70
CA LEU A 20 14.83 -5.72 -12.83
C LEU A 20 13.40 -6.07 -12.43
N PHE A 21 12.45 -5.74 -13.28
CA PHE A 21 11.05 -6.13 -13.15
C PHE A 21 10.66 -7.06 -14.28
N THR A 22 9.88 -8.08 -13.99
CA THR A 22 9.24 -8.89 -15.03
C THR A 22 8.31 -8.01 -15.88
N ASN A 23 8.13 -8.34 -17.16
CA ASN A 23 7.34 -7.51 -18.08
C ASN A 23 6.37 -8.33 -18.95
N THR A 24 6.19 -9.61 -18.65
CA THR A 24 5.34 -10.54 -19.42
C THR A 24 4.23 -11.18 -18.59
N GLN A 25 4.02 -10.74 -17.35
CA GLN A 25 3.09 -11.34 -16.41
C GLN A 25 1.86 -10.45 -16.11
N ASP A 26 1.56 -9.49 -16.97
CA ASP A 26 0.44 -8.55 -16.83
C ASP A 26 0.36 -7.89 -15.44
N THR A 27 -0.73 -8.14 -14.71
CA THR A 27 -1.00 -7.52 -13.41
C THR A 27 -0.14 -8.05 -12.26
N VAL A 28 0.56 -9.18 -12.46
CA VAL A 28 1.44 -9.80 -11.44
C VAL A 28 2.92 -9.59 -11.73
N ASN A 29 3.27 -8.58 -12.55
CA ASN A 29 4.66 -8.16 -12.73
C ASN A 29 5.25 -7.71 -11.39
N HIS A 30 6.49 -8.15 -11.12
CA HIS A 30 7.14 -7.96 -9.83
C HIS A 30 8.67 -7.77 -10.01
N VAL A 31 9.37 -7.45 -8.93
CA VAL A 31 10.83 -7.43 -8.93
C VAL A 31 11.35 -8.82 -9.24
N ALA A 32 12.16 -8.95 -10.30
CA ALA A 32 12.61 -10.23 -10.80
C ALA A 32 13.53 -10.93 -9.78
N VAL A 33 13.38 -12.25 -9.67
CA VAL A 33 14.28 -13.12 -8.92
C VAL A 33 15.19 -13.89 -9.86
N ASP A 34 16.21 -14.55 -9.30
CA ASP A 34 17.20 -15.29 -10.10
C ASP A 34 16.55 -16.31 -11.05
N GLY A 35 16.93 -16.24 -12.31
CA GLY A 35 16.46 -17.14 -13.37
C GLY A 35 15.24 -16.62 -14.16
N GLU A 36 14.60 -15.56 -13.74
CA GLU A 36 13.53 -14.92 -14.52
C GLU A 36 14.10 -14.17 -15.73
N LYS A 37 13.37 -14.26 -16.84
CA LYS A 37 13.72 -13.63 -18.12
C LYS A 37 12.66 -12.60 -18.48
N ASP A 38 12.90 -11.88 -19.58
CA ASP A 38 11.98 -10.84 -20.08
C ASP A 38 11.71 -9.79 -19.00
N THR A 39 12.79 -9.12 -18.61
CA THR A 39 12.80 -8.11 -17.57
C THR A 39 13.09 -6.73 -18.14
N THR A 40 12.69 -5.71 -17.41
CA THR A 40 12.97 -4.29 -17.69
C THR A 40 13.64 -3.65 -16.49
N GLU A 41 14.66 -2.84 -16.71
CA GLU A 41 15.27 -2.04 -15.65
C GLU A 41 14.35 -0.91 -15.21
N VAL A 42 14.15 -0.80 -13.89
CA VAL A 42 13.34 0.24 -13.26
C VAL A 42 14.18 0.95 -12.20
N SER A 43 14.20 2.28 -12.27
CA SER A 43 14.81 3.11 -11.22
C SER A 43 13.94 3.03 -9.96
N VAL A 44 14.57 2.75 -8.83
CA VAL A 44 13.90 2.61 -7.53
C VAL A 44 14.28 3.75 -6.60
N GLN A 45 13.27 4.31 -5.96
CA GLN A 45 13.41 5.36 -4.95
C GLN A 45 12.76 4.95 -3.63
N THR A 46 13.04 5.70 -2.56
CA THR A 46 12.37 5.48 -1.28
C THR A 46 11.09 6.34 -1.20
N LEU A 47 10.06 5.82 -0.54
CA LEU A 47 8.82 6.57 -0.30
C LEU A 47 9.10 7.87 0.46
N ASP A 48 9.94 7.81 1.51
CA ASP A 48 10.37 8.99 2.27
C ASP A 48 11.10 10.02 1.39
N GLY A 49 11.88 9.55 0.41
CA GLY A 49 12.60 10.42 -0.52
C GLY A 49 11.66 11.21 -1.44
N ILE A 50 10.64 10.53 -1.99
CA ILE A 50 9.65 11.16 -2.87
C ILE A 50 8.78 12.14 -2.09
N LEU A 51 8.37 11.80 -0.89
CA LEU A 51 7.48 12.62 -0.07
C LEU A 51 8.19 13.72 0.71
N LYS A 52 9.52 13.82 0.63
CA LYS A 52 10.33 14.77 1.42
C LYS A 52 9.87 16.23 1.32
N SER A 53 9.42 16.63 0.15
CA SER A 53 8.97 18.00 -0.14
C SER A 53 7.46 18.12 -0.28
N CYS A 54 6.72 17.06 0.02
CA CYS A 54 5.27 17.00 -0.11
C CYS A 54 4.59 17.02 1.26
N THR A 55 3.32 17.42 1.28
CA THR A 55 2.46 17.15 2.45
C THR A 55 2.30 15.64 2.63
N CYS A 56 2.36 15.17 3.86
CA CYS A 56 2.15 13.75 4.15
C CYS A 56 0.78 13.30 3.62
N PRO A 57 0.71 12.18 2.87
CA PRO A 57 -0.57 11.67 2.40
C PRO A 57 -1.44 11.22 3.57
N LEU A 58 -2.76 11.38 3.42
CA LEU A 58 -3.73 10.86 4.40
C LEU A 58 -3.92 9.35 4.25
N LEU A 59 -3.75 8.84 3.04
CA LEU A 59 -3.95 7.44 2.65
C LEU A 59 -2.86 7.02 1.68
N ILE A 60 -2.33 5.81 1.86
CA ILE A 60 -1.42 5.14 0.91
C ILE A 60 -2.05 3.79 0.54
N LYS A 61 -2.05 3.43 -0.76
CA LYS A 61 -2.27 2.05 -1.20
C LYS A 61 -0.92 1.46 -1.60
N ILE A 62 -0.63 0.26 -1.11
CA ILE A 62 0.57 -0.52 -1.44
C ILE A 62 0.10 -1.83 -2.08
N ASP A 63 0.53 -2.07 -3.32
CA ASP A 63 0.15 -3.21 -4.13
C ASP A 63 1.31 -3.44 -5.11
N VAL A 64 2.34 -4.17 -4.65
CA VAL A 64 3.65 -4.28 -5.32
C VAL A 64 4.14 -5.72 -5.42
N GLU A 65 3.20 -6.66 -5.40
CA GLU A 65 3.39 -8.09 -5.70
C GLU A 65 4.55 -8.75 -4.93
N GLY A 66 4.56 -8.50 -3.61
CA GLY A 66 5.51 -9.11 -2.66
C GLY A 66 6.67 -8.20 -2.23
N PHE A 67 6.78 -6.99 -2.78
CA PHE A 67 7.84 -6.04 -2.43
C PHE A 67 7.43 -5.03 -1.34
N GLU A 68 6.30 -5.28 -0.66
CA GLU A 68 5.68 -4.41 0.36
C GLU A 68 6.64 -4.08 1.50
N THR A 69 7.40 -5.08 2.00
CA THR A 69 8.39 -4.87 3.07
C THR A 69 9.44 -3.84 2.67
N GLU A 70 9.97 -3.92 1.45
CA GLU A 70 10.98 -2.97 0.95
C GLU A 70 10.41 -1.55 0.82
N VAL A 71 9.16 -1.42 0.35
CA VAL A 71 8.45 -0.13 0.30
C VAL A 71 8.32 0.47 1.70
N LEU A 72 7.88 -0.31 2.68
CA LEU A 72 7.71 0.13 4.06
C LEU A 72 9.04 0.48 4.74
N LEU A 73 10.10 -0.27 4.46
CA LEU A 73 11.45 0.06 4.93
C LEU A 73 11.97 1.38 4.36
N GLY A 74 11.61 1.72 3.12
CA GLY A 74 11.91 3.00 2.48
C GLY A 74 10.96 4.14 2.87
N GLY A 75 9.89 3.85 3.60
CA GLY A 75 8.86 4.78 4.05
C GLY A 75 8.73 4.91 5.58
N LYS A 76 9.79 4.61 6.33
CA LYS A 76 9.71 4.58 7.81
C LYS A 76 9.26 5.91 8.43
N ASN A 77 9.75 7.03 7.92
CA ASN A 77 9.36 8.35 8.42
C ASN A 77 7.90 8.63 8.08
N THR A 78 7.48 8.31 6.85
CA THR A 78 6.09 8.43 6.41
C THR A 78 5.17 7.55 7.24
N LEU A 79 5.55 6.28 7.47
CA LEU A 79 4.77 5.34 8.28
C LEU A 79 4.60 5.82 9.73
N ASN A 80 5.58 6.52 10.29
CA ASN A 80 5.52 7.07 11.66
C ASN A 80 4.93 8.49 11.73
N ASN A 81 4.62 9.11 10.60
CA ASN A 81 4.02 10.44 10.57
C ASN A 81 2.55 10.37 11.03
N PRO A 82 2.13 11.14 12.06
CA PRO A 82 0.75 11.10 12.57
C PRO A 82 -0.30 11.60 11.57
N ASP A 83 0.10 12.30 10.51
CA ASP A 83 -0.80 12.77 9.46
C ASP A 83 -1.22 11.64 8.52
N LEU A 84 -0.44 10.55 8.38
CA LEU A 84 -0.85 9.36 7.67
C LEU A 84 -1.93 8.63 8.48
N LYS A 85 -3.18 8.65 8.00
CA LYS A 85 -4.35 8.13 8.71
C LYS A 85 -4.65 6.68 8.39
N ALA A 86 -4.39 6.25 7.14
CA ALA A 86 -4.67 4.88 6.71
C ALA A 86 -3.69 4.38 5.65
N VAL A 87 -3.53 3.05 5.60
CA VAL A 87 -2.80 2.34 4.54
C VAL A 87 -3.65 1.16 4.09
N ILE A 88 -3.84 1.02 2.78
CA ILE A 88 -4.46 -0.16 2.17
C ILE A 88 -3.32 -1.02 1.62
N ILE A 89 -3.29 -2.30 1.99
CA ILE A 89 -2.23 -3.20 1.56
C ILE A 89 -2.79 -4.60 1.33
N GLU A 90 -2.30 -5.29 0.31
CA GLU A 90 -2.55 -6.70 0.07
C GLU A 90 -1.43 -7.55 0.67
N LEU A 91 -1.79 -8.50 1.53
CA LEU A 91 -0.87 -9.43 2.17
C LEU A 91 -1.33 -10.86 1.81
N ASN A 92 -0.78 -11.40 0.74
CA ASN A 92 -1.18 -12.67 0.13
C ASN A 92 -0.04 -13.71 0.10
N GLY A 93 1.02 -13.48 0.89
CA GLY A 93 2.19 -14.36 0.96
C GLY A 93 3.20 -14.19 -0.17
N SER A 94 2.96 -13.29 -1.14
CA SER A 94 3.87 -13.08 -2.29
C SER A 94 5.27 -12.61 -1.87
N GLY A 95 5.40 -11.96 -0.70
CA GLY A 95 6.67 -11.55 -0.11
C GLY A 95 7.63 -12.70 0.19
N ALA A 96 7.13 -13.94 0.28
CA ALA A 96 7.95 -15.12 0.55
C ALA A 96 9.03 -15.35 -0.53
N ARG A 97 8.80 -14.91 -1.78
CA ARG A 97 9.82 -14.99 -2.86
C ARG A 97 11.08 -14.18 -2.56
N TYR A 98 10.96 -13.15 -1.70
CA TYR A 98 12.08 -12.31 -1.25
C TYR A 98 12.49 -12.61 0.19
N GLY A 99 11.95 -13.67 0.82
CA GLY A 99 12.23 -14.07 2.20
C GLY A 99 11.47 -13.29 3.25
N TYR A 100 10.44 -12.52 2.89
CA TYR A 100 9.60 -11.74 3.80
C TYR A 100 8.36 -12.51 4.25
N LYS A 101 7.80 -12.10 5.38
CA LYS A 101 6.59 -12.65 5.96
C LYS A 101 5.57 -11.54 6.22
N ASP A 102 4.33 -11.77 5.84
CA ASP A 102 3.22 -10.84 6.06
C ASP A 102 3.02 -10.51 7.56
N ALA A 103 3.31 -11.46 8.43
CA ALA A 103 3.26 -11.25 9.87
C ALA A 103 4.23 -10.15 10.36
N ASP A 104 5.40 -10.02 9.72
CA ASP A 104 6.37 -8.96 10.06
C ASP A 104 5.85 -7.59 9.61
N ILE A 105 5.21 -7.51 8.44
CA ILE A 105 4.54 -6.30 7.96
C ILE A 105 3.40 -5.90 8.92
N HIS A 106 2.58 -6.87 9.32
CA HIS A 106 1.53 -6.65 10.31
C HIS A 106 2.10 -6.05 11.62
N ALA A 107 3.18 -6.64 12.13
CA ALA A 107 3.84 -6.16 13.36
C ALA A 107 4.39 -4.72 13.20
N MET A 108 4.90 -4.35 12.00
CA MET A 108 5.33 -2.98 11.70
C MET A 108 4.16 -2.00 11.83
N PHE A 109 2.99 -2.30 11.25
CA PHE A 109 1.80 -1.45 11.35
C PHE A 109 1.30 -1.31 12.80
N ILE A 110 1.20 -2.42 13.54
CA ILE A 110 0.77 -2.38 14.95
C ILE A 110 1.73 -1.52 15.79
N THR A 111 3.04 -1.69 15.59
CA THR A 111 4.07 -0.89 16.28
C THR A 111 3.97 0.59 15.94
N ALA A 112 3.64 0.93 14.69
CA ALA A 112 3.43 2.31 14.24
C ALA A 112 2.06 2.89 14.68
N GLY A 113 1.24 2.15 15.44
CA GLY A 113 -0.01 2.64 16.02
C GLY A 113 -1.25 2.47 15.14
N PHE A 114 -1.17 1.65 14.10
CA PHE A 114 -2.32 1.29 13.28
C PHE A 114 -3.06 0.07 13.83
N ARG A 115 -4.31 -0.12 13.38
CA ARG A 115 -5.12 -1.31 13.60
C ARG A 115 -5.69 -1.79 12.26
N PRO A 116 -5.85 -3.12 12.05
CA PRO A 116 -6.38 -3.67 10.80
C PRO A 116 -7.91 -3.61 10.77
N TYR A 117 -8.46 -3.24 9.63
CA TYR A 117 -9.90 -3.17 9.36
C TYR A 117 -10.24 -3.78 8.00
N ALA A 118 -11.47 -4.32 7.92
CA ALA A 118 -12.18 -4.54 6.67
C ALA A 118 -13.17 -3.41 6.43
N TYR A 119 -13.45 -3.10 5.17
CA TYR A 119 -14.41 -2.08 4.77
C TYR A 119 -15.46 -2.68 3.82
N GLU A 120 -16.72 -2.49 4.17
CA GLU A 120 -17.85 -2.84 3.32
C GLU A 120 -18.36 -1.56 2.62
N PRO A 121 -18.14 -1.40 1.30
CA PRO A 121 -18.45 -0.15 0.61
C PRO A 121 -19.95 0.15 0.51
N PHE A 122 -20.81 -0.86 0.36
CA PHE A 122 -22.27 -0.66 0.21
C PHE A 122 -22.93 -0.21 1.50
N THR A 123 -22.45 -0.65 2.65
CA THR A 123 -22.96 -0.22 3.96
C THR A 123 -22.09 0.85 4.61
N ARG A 124 -20.94 1.18 4.01
CA ARG A 124 -19.93 2.11 4.52
C ARG A 124 -19.45 1.78 5.93
N GLN A 125 -19.36 0.48 6.23
CA GLN A 125 -18.99 0.00 7.55
C GLN A 125 -17.51 -0.43 7.60
N LEU A 126 -16.86 -0.07 8.70
CA LEU A 126 -15.52 -0.53 9.07
C LEU A 126 -15.66 -1.56 10.19
N THR A 127 -15.08 -2.73 10.00
CA THR A 127 -15.00 -3.80 11.00
C THR A 127 -13.55 -4.02 11.38
N GLU A 128 -13.21 -3.87 12.66
CA GLU A 128 -11.87 -4.16 13.16
C GLU A 128 -11.58 -5.65 13.08
N LEU A 129 -10.39 -5.98 12.60
CA LEU A 129 -9.91 -7.36 12.45
C LEU A 129 -8.93 -7.70 13.58
N ASN A 130 -8.84 -8.98 13.93
CA ASN A 130 -7.84 -9.47 14.88
C ASN A 130 -6.43 -9.59 14.28
N ALA A 131 -6.36 -9.72 12.95
CA ALA A 131 -5.14 -9.83 12.15
C ALA A 131 -5.37 -9.23 10.76
N TYR A 132 -4.39 -9.29 9.87
CA TYR A 132 -4.58 -8.96 8.45
C TYR A 132 -5.46 -10.02 7.76
N SER A 133 -6.08 -9.62 6.64
CA SER A 133 -6.77 -10.54 5.74
C SER A 133 -5.75 -11.18 4.78
N ASP A 134 -5.83 -12.48 4.59
CA ASP A 134 -5.04 -13.26 3.62
C ASP A 134 -5.78 -13.49 2.29
N GLU A 135 -7.05 -13.09 2.22
CA GLU A 135 -7.91 -13.24 1.04
C GLU A 135 -8.21 -11.92 0.32
N SER A 136 -7.87 -10.77 0.95
CA SER A 136 -8.24 -9.46 0.42
C SER A 136 -7.35 -8.35 1.00
N ASN A 137 -7.50 -7.14 0.47
CA ASN A 137 -6.83 -5.97 1.03
C ASN A 137 -7.19 -5.77 2.51
N THR A 138 -6.17 -5.52 3.33
CA THR A 138 -6.33 -5.06 4.71
C THR A 138 -6.18 -3.54 4.74
N ILE A 139 -7.06 -2.87 5.47
CA ILE A 139 -6.96 -1.43 5.71
C ILE A 139 -6.41 -1.20 7.10
N TYR A 140 -5.18 -0.73 7.19
CA TYR A 140 -4.58 -0.33 8.46
C TYR A 140 -4.94 1.12 8.76
N ILE A 141 -5.62 1.38 9.88
CA ILE A 141 -6.11 2.70 10.28
C ILE A 141 -5.46 3.11 11.59
N ARG A 142 -4.92 4.33 11.64
CA ARG A 142 -4.36 4.94 12.85
C ARG A 142 -5.40 5.78 13.60
N ASP A 143 -6.21 6.52 12.84
CA ASP A 143 -7.22 7.46 13.37
C ASP A 143 -8.60 7.05 12.86
N VAL A 144 -9.21 6.12 13.59
CA VAL A 144 -10.48 5.51 13.18
C VAL A 144 -11.63 6.52 13.18
N ASP A 145 -11.62 7.48 14.09
CA ASP A 145 -12.69 8.48 14.17
C ASP A 145 -12.61 9.45 13.00
N PHE A 146 -11.40 9.87 12.61
CA PHE A 146 -11.18 10.64 11.40
C PHE A 146 -11.69 9.89 10.17
N VAL A 147 -11.30 8.63 10.00
CA VAL A 147 -11.69 7.83 8.83
C VAL A 147 -13.20 7.59 8.79
N LYS A 148 -13.84 7.21 9.92
CA LYS A 148 -15.30 7.05 10.03
C LYS A 148 -16.04 8.33 9.66
N ASN A 149 -15.56 9.48 10.14
CA ASN A 149 -16.16 10.76 9.80
C ASN A 149 -16.04 11.06 8.31
N ARG A 150 -14.87 10.82 7.70
CA ARG A 150 -14.66 10.99 6.25
C ARG A 150 -15.58 10.11 5.42
N ILE A 151 -15.72 8.83 5.78
CA ILE A 151 -16.66 7.90 5.12
C ILE A 151 -18.09 8.41 5.21
N ARG A 152 -18.51 8.86 6.41
CA ARG A 152 -19.88 9.31 6.67
C ARG A 152 -20.27 10.57 5.89
N VAL A 153 -19.34 11.52 5.72
CA VAL A 153 -19.60 12.81 5.05
C VAL A 153 -19.22 12.83 3.57
N SER A 154 -18.65 11.75 3.04
CA SER A 154 -18.32 11.67 1.61
C SER A 154 -19.59 11.56 0.78
N ASP A 155 -19.57 12.22 -0.39
CA ASP A 155 -20.64 12.07 -1.37
C ASP A 155 -20.80 10.61 -1.80
N ALA A 156 -22.01 10.24 -2.15
CA ALA A 156 -22.27 8.94 -2.75
C ALA A 156 -21.61 8.84 -4.12
N PHE A 157 -21.07 7.67 -4.43
CA PHE A 157 -20.41 7.39 -5.70
C PHE A 157 -21.18 6.30 -6.46
N LYS A 158 -21.36 6.46 -7.78
CA LYS A 158 -22.01 5.43 -8.59
C LYS A 158 -20.97 4.58 -9.31
N VAL A 159 -21.00 3.27 -9.04
CA VAL A 159 -20.19 2.27 -9.71
C VAL A 159 -21.11 1.23 -10.34
N LEU A 160 -21.03 1.06 -11.66
CA LEU A 160 -21.85 0.11 -12.43
C LEU A 160 -23.37 0.22 -12.13
N GLY A 161 -23.84 1.43 -11.86
CA GLY A 161 -25.27 1.69 -11.55
C GLY A 161 -25.65 1.49 -10.08
N LEU A 162 -24.74 1.03 -9.25
CA LEU A 162 -24.91 0.93 -7.79
C LEU A 162 -24.36 2.19 -7.11
N GLU A 163 -25.06 2.66 -6.09
CA GLU A 163 -24.61 3.79 -5.25
C GLU A 163 -23.89 3.26 -4.02
N ILE A 164 -22.67 3.77 -3.78
CA ILE A 164 -21.80 3.43 -2.66
C ILE A 164 -21.31 4.67 -1.93
#